data_26ef95c13f8eeb0cbc6afaa3a625f3b2
#
_entry.id   26ef95c13f8eeb0cbc6afaa3a625f3b2
#
_cell.length_a   1.000
_cell.length_b   1.000
_cell.length_c   1.000
_cell.angle_alpha   90.00
_cell.angle_beta   90.00
_cell.angle_gamma   90.00
#
_symmetry.space_group_name_H-M   'P 1'
#
loop_
_entity.id
_entity.type
_entity.pdbx_description
1 polymer ?
#
loop_
_entity_poly.entity_id
_entity_poly.type
_entity_poly.pdbx_seq_one_letter_code
_entity_poly.pdbx_strand_id
1 'polypeptide(L)'
;MPKTKNKITIVRPFLFAQKAALLHYAKENKLPFREDSSNASDKYTRNYFRNKLLPAIQRVYPGAEANLLHNLQRFNDVAILYNMQIEEIKRKLITVNNEETHIPVLRLLKTPAMPTVLFEIVKNYGFAATQLPEIIKLLDAE
;
A
#
# COMPACT_ATOMS: atom_id res chain seq x y z
N MET A 1 -2.29 9.18 4.97
CA MET A 1 -1.30 9.89 4.15
C MET A 1 -2.00 10.61 3.01
N PRO A 2 -1.63 11.84 2.66
CA PRO A 2 -2.16 12.53 1.50
C PRO A 2 -1.79 11.78 0.21
N LYS A 3 -2.72 11.73 -0.74
CA LYS A 3 -2.46 11.14 -2.07
C LYS A 3 -2.47 12.27 -3.09
N THR A 4 -1.41 12.38 -3.87
CA THR A 4 -1.32 13.36 -4.95
C THR A 4 -1.64 12.69 -6.29
N LYS A 5 -2.61 13.23 -7.02
CA LYS A 5 -2.95 12.83 -8.38
C LYS A 5 -3.12 14.12 -9.21
N ASN A 6 -2.43 14.21 -10.34
CA ASN A 6 -2.51 15.36 -11.25
C ASN A 6 -2.33 16.73 -10.56
N LYS A 7 -1.29 16.88 -9.71
CA LYS A 7 -1.02 18.08 -8.89
C LYS A 7 -2.08 18.42 -7.82
N ILE A 8 -3.11 17.58 -7.65
CA ILE A 8 -4.11 17.76 -6.60
C ILE A 8 -3.75 16.87 -5.42
N THR A 9 -3.60 17.47 -4.24
CA THR A 9 -3.36 16.74 -2.99
C THR A 9 -4.68 16.48 -2.28
N ILE A 10 -5.04 15.22 -2.13
CA ILE A 10 -6.25 14.80 -1.39
C ILE A 10 -5.86 14.56 0.06
N VAL A 11 -6.40 15.38 0.97
CA VAL A 11 -6.24 15.24 2.42
C VAL A 11 -7.54 14.70 3.01
N ARG A 12 -7.41 13.73 3.90
CA ARG A 12 -8.54 13.14 4.64
C ARG A 12 -8.26 13.28 6.14
N PRO A 13 -8.64 14.41 6.75
CA PRO A 13 -8.25 14.74 8.12
C PRO A 13 -8.85 13.81 9.18
N PHE A 14 -9.98 13.17 8.91
CA PHE A 14 -10.70 12.31 9.87
C PHE A 14 -10.41 10.81 9.73
N LEU A 15 -9.33 10.41 9.03
CA LEU A 15 -8.97 8.98 8.92
C LEU A 15 -8.60 8.32 10.25
N PHE A 16 -8.25 9.09 11.28
CA PHE A 16 -7.91 8.59 12.61
C PHE A 16 -9.14 8.22 13.44
N ALA A 17 -10.34 8.71 13.06
CA ALA A 17 -11.55 8.55 13.85
C ALA A 17 -12.54 7.59 13.19
N GLN A 18 -13.19 6.76 14.00
CA GLN A 18 -14.29 5.91 13.54
C GLN A 18 -15.55 6.75 13.27
N LYS A 19 -16.38 6.32 12.30
CA LYS A 19 -17.64 7.03 11.97
C LYS A 19 -18.52 7.23 13.21
N ALA A 20 -18.63 6.23 14.08
CA ALA A 20 -19.43 6.32 15.30
C ALA A 20 -18.96 7.45 16.23
N ALA A 21 -17.64 7.60 16.43
CA ALA A 21 -17.06 8.66 17.24
C ALA A 21 -17.33 10.06 16.63
N LEU A 22 -17.21 10.18 15.30
CA LEU A 22 -17.52 11.44 14.60
C LEU A 22 -18.99 11.81 14.72
N LEU A 23 -19.90 10.85 14.59
CA LEU A 23 -21.34 11.09 14.76
C LEU A 23 -21.70 11.46 16.20
N HIS A 24 -21.07 10.82 17.18
CA HIS A 24 -21.24 11.15 18.59
C HIS A 24 -20.79 12.58 18.87
N TYR A 25 -19.57 12.95 18.44
CA TYR A 25 -19.05 14.29 18.57
C TYR A 25 -19.96 15.35 17.91
N ALA A 26 -20.44 15.07 16.69
CA ALA A 26 -21.33 16.00 15.99
C ALA A 26 -22.66 16.22 16.75
N LYS A 27 -23.24 15.17 17.31
CA LYS A 27 -24.46 15.25 18.13
C LYS A 27 -24.26 16.03 19.42
N GLU A 28 -23.20 15.74 20.18
CA GLU A 28 -22.88 16.45 21.43
C GLU A 28 -22.67 17.95 21.19
N ASN A 29 -21.99 18.30 20.11
CA ASN A 29 -21.70 19.69 19.79
C ASN A 29 -22.77 20.34 18.90
N LYS A 30 -23.92 19.68 18.68
CA LYS A 30 -25.05 20.18 17.86
C LYS A 30 -24.62 20.65 16.47
N LEU A 31 -23.62 19.99 15.88
CA LEU A 31 -23.13 20.32 14.55
C LEU A 31 -24.12 19.80 13.48
N PRO A 32 -24.49 20.60 12.51
CA PRO A 32 -25.31 20.12 11.39
C PRO A 32 -24.49 19.18 10.51
N PHE A 33 -25.01 17.98 10.22
CA PHE A 33 -24.42 17.06 9.27
C PHE A 33 -25.49 16.43 8.38
N ARG A 34 -25.10 16.06 7.18
CA ARG A 34 -25.94 15.29 6.24
C ARG A 34 -25.38 13.90 6.06
N GLU A 35 -26.24 12.91 6.08
CA GLU A 35 -25.88 11.58 5.61
C GLU A 35 -26.13 11.48 4.11
N ASP A 36 -25.12 11.01 3.38
CA ASP A 36 -25.27 10.73 1.97
C ASP A 36 -26.09 9.44 1.81
N SER A 37 -27.24 9.55 1.15
CA SER A 37 -28.17 8.43 0.90
C SER A 37 -27.52 7.28 0.12
N SER A 38 -26.50 7.56 -0.69
CA SER A 38 -25.75 6.53 -1.41
C SER A 38 -24.99 5.57 -0.48
N ASN A 39 -24.73 5.96 0.77
CA ASN A 39 -24.06 5.10 1.75
C ASN A 39 -24.91 3.89 2.17
N ALA A 40 -26.23 3.99 2.07
CA ALA A 40 -27.16 2.89 2.35
C ALA A 40 -27.27 1.87 1.20
N SER A 41 -26.80 2.23 0.02
CA SER A 41 -26.89 1.36 -1.16
C SER A 41 -25.73 0.37 -1.21
N ASP A 42 -26.04 -0.91 -1.36
CA ASP A 42 -25.03 -1.99 -1.54
C ASP A 42 -24.54 -2.09 -3.01
N LYS A 43 -24.93 -1.15 -3.90
CA LYS A 43 -24.52 -1.13 -5.31
C LYS A 43 -23.00 -1.07 -5.50
N TYR A 44 -22.31 -0.42 -4.58
CA TYR A 44 -20.85 -0.30 -4.62
C TYR A 44 -20.20 -1.33 -3.71
N THR A 45 -19.18 -2.01 -4.20
CA THR A 45 -18.40 -3.03 -3.46
C THR A 45 -17.98 -2.53 -2.07
N ARG A 46 -17.54 -1.28 -1.96
CA ARG A 46 -17.15 -0.67 -0.68
C ARG A 46 -18.30 -0.62 0.33
N ASN A 47 -19.50 -0.30 -0.13
CA ASN A 47 -20.68 -0.24 0.75
C ASN A 47 -21.13 -1.64 1.15
N TYR A 48 -21.08 -2.61 0.22
CA TYR A 48 -21.35 -4.01 0.53
C TYR A 48 -20.42 -4.54 1.63
N PHE A 49 -19.11 -4.29 1.52
CA PHE A 49 -18.15 -4.65 2.56
C PHE A 49 -18.51 -4.04 3.91
N ARG A 50 -18.80 -2.73 3.93
CA ARG A 50 -19.13 -2.01 5.17
C ARG A 50 -20.45 -2.44 5.78
N ASN A 51 -21.49 -2.62 4.94
CA ASN A 51 -22.86 -2.82 5.44
C ASN A 51 -23.19 -4.30 5.69
N LYS A 52 -22.52 -5.23 4.99
CA LYS A 52 -22.83 -6.67 5.07
C LYS A 52 -21.65 -7.50 5.55
N LEU A 53 -20.50 -7.40 4.88
CA LEU A 53 -19.41 -8.33 5.13
C LEU A 53 -18.73 -8.07 6.49
N LEU A 54 -18.36 -6.85 6.80
CA LEU A 54 -17.71 -6.51 8.07
C LEU A 54 -18.61 -6.85 9.27
N PRO A 55 -19.92 -6.52 9.30
CA PRO A 55 -20.80 -6.94 10.38
C PRO A 55 -20.95 -8.46 10.50
N ALA A 56 -20.95 -9.19 9.38
CA ALA A 56 -20.99 -10.66 9.41
C ALA A 56 -19.71 -11.24 10.02
N ILE A 57 -18.54 -10.72 9.65
CA ILE A 57 -17.26 -11.11 10.25
C ILE A 57 -17.24 -10.81 11.75
N GLN A 58 -17.71 -9.63 12.18
CA GLN A 58 -17.73 -9.23 13.58
C GLN A 58 -18.64 -10.12 14.46
N ARG A 59 -19.70 -10.68 13.89
CA ARG A 59 -20.55 -11.66 14.62
C ARG A 59 -19.80 -12.94 14.98
N VAL A 60 -18.92 -13.40 14.07
CA VAL A 60 -18.12 -14.62 14.28
C VAL A 60 -16.85 -14.29 15.08
N TYR A 61 -16.25 -13.15 14.81
CA TYR A 61 -15.00 -12.67 15.41
C TYR A 61 -15.15 -11.23 15.92
N PRO A 62 -15.66 -11.01 17.14
CA PRO A 62 -15.92 -9.67 17.68
C PRO A 62 -14.70 -8.73 17.67
N GLY A 63 -13.48 -9.28 17.75
CA GLY A 63 -12.23 -8.53 17.69
C GLY A 63 -11.68 -8.29 16.28
N ALA A 64 -12.38 -8.68 15.22
CA ALA A 64 -11.86 -8.65 13.85
C ALA A 64 -11.42 -7.24 13.39
N GLU A 65 -12.19 -6.21 13.71
CA GLU A 65 -11.87 -4.82 13.33
C GLU A 65 -10.60 -4.33 14.03
N ALA A 66 -10.47 -4.56 15.34
CA ALA A 66 -9.28 -4.20 16.09
C ALA A 66 -8.04 -4.95 15.58
N ASN A 67 -8.17 -6.25 15.28
CA ASN A 67 -7.09 -7.05 14.71
C ASN A 67 -6.68 -6.56 13.31
N LEU A 68 -7.63 -6.19 12.47
CA LEU A 68 -7.33 -5.64 11.14
C LEU A 68 -6.59 -4.30 11.26
N LEU A 69 -7.01 -3.40 12.14
CA LEU A 69 -6.34 -2.12 12.38
C LEU A 69 -4.92 -2.33 12.91
N HIS A 70 -4.74 -3.23 13.86
CA HIS A 70 -3.42 -3.58 14.39
C HIS A 70 -2.50 -4.18 13.31
N ASN A 71 -3.03 -5.08 12.48
CA ASN A 71 -2.27 -5.64 11.37
C ASN A 71 -1.90 -4.58 10.33
N LEU A 72 -2.78 -3.63 10.02
CA LEU A 72 -2.44 -2.50 9.13
C LEU A 72 -1.27 -1.68 9.69
N GLN A 73 -1.24 -1.44 10.98
CA GLN A 73 -0.13 -0.74 11.62
C GLN A 73 1.17 -1.52 11.49
N ARG A 74 1.16 -2.83 11.80
CA ARG A 74 2.31 -3.72 11.61
C ARG A 74 2.80 -3.76 10.16
N PHE A 75 1.90 -3.83 9.18
CA PHE A 75 2.28 -3.79 7.77
C PHE A 75 2.91 -2.45 7.37
N ASN A 76 2.47 -1.33 7.95
CA ASN A 76 3.13 -0.05 7.74
C ASN A 76 4.57 -0.05 8.28
N ASP A 77 4.79 -0.61 9.48
CA ASP A 77 6.14 -0.71 10.06
C ASP A 77 7.03 -1.65 9.22
N VAL A 78 6.50 -2.80 8.80
CA VAL A 78 7.20 -3.72 7.89
C VAL A 78 7.54 -3.03 6.56
N ALA A 79 6.61 -2.22 6.00
CA ALA A 79 6.86 -1.50 4.76
C ALA A 79 7.99 -0.46 4.91
N ILE A 80 8.11 0.18 6.08
CA ILE A 80 9.22 1.09 6.37
C ILE A 80 10.54 0.33 6.36
N LEU A 81 10.65 -0.77 7.10
CA LEU A 81 11.85 -1.59 7.15
C LEU A 81 12.21 -2.17 5.78
N TYR A 82 11.21 -2.65 5.05
CA TYR A 82 11.36 -3.15 3.68
C TYR A 82 11.96 -2.07 2.76
N ASN A 83 11.37 -0.87 2.75
CA ASN A 83 11.85 0.20 1.90
C ASN A 83 13.27 0.64 2.27
N MET A 84 13.60 0.73 3.56
CA MET A 84 14.95 1.04 4.03
C MET A 84 15.96 0.01 3.51
N GLN A 85 15.63 -1.28 3.63
CA GLN A 85 16.51 -2.35 3.18
C GLN A 85 16.68 -2.37 1.65
N ILE A 86 15.59 -2.18 0.91
CA ILE A 86 15.64 -2.09 -0.55
C ILE A 86 16.51 -0.92 -1.02
N GLU A 87 16.36 0.25 -0.41
CA GLU A 87 17.18 1.41 -0.78
C GLU A 87 18.68 1.22 -0.42
N GLU A 88 18.96 0.54 0.68
CA GLU A 88 20.34 0.17 1.03
C GLU A 88 20.96 -0.79 0.01
N ILE A 89 20.19 -1.82 -0.41
CA ILE A 89 20.65 -2.78 -1.43
C ILE A 89 20.87 -2.06 -2.76
N LYS A 90 19.91 -1.23 -3.21
CA LYS A 90 20.04 -0.45 -4.43
C LYS A 90 21.29 0.42 -4.42
N ARG A 91 21.56 1.12 -3.33
CA ARG A 91 22.74 1.98 -3.19
C ARG A 91 24.06 1.22 -3.33
N LYS A 92 24.11 -0.05 -2.86
CA LYS A 92 25.30 -0.91 -2.97
C LYS A 92 25.43 -1.59 -4.34
N LEU A 93 24.31 -1.79 -5.03
CA LEU A 93 24.22 -2.58 -6.25
C LEU A 93 24.29 -1.72 -7.51
N ILE A 94 23.62 -0.55 -7.50
CA ILE A 94 23.47 0.30 -8.67
C ILE A 94 24.64 1.28 -8.78
N THR A 95 25.19 1.38 -10.00
CA THR A 95 26.13 2.42 -10.37
C THR A 95 25.53 3.23 -11.50
N VAL A 96 25.53 4.55 -11.40
CA VAL A 96 25.04 5.46 -12.45
C VAL A 96 26.24 6.09 -13.15
N ASN A 97 26.33 5.86 -14.47
CA ASN A 97 27.32 6.48 -15.33
C ASN A 97 26.59 7.28 -16.43
N ASN A 98 26.73 8.59 -16.38
CA ASN A 98 25.96 9.51 -17.25
C ASN A 98 24.45 9.29 -17.05
N GLU A 99 23.74 8.90 -18.14
CA GLU A 99 22.30 8.61 -18.11
C GLU A 99 21.99 7.10 -17.99
N GLU A 100 23.02 6.26 -17.88
CA GLU A 100 22.86 4.82 -17.81
C GLU A 100 22.95 4.28 -16.38
N THR A 101 22.09 3.33 -16.08
CA THR A 101 22.06 2.61 -14.81
C THR A 101 22.66 1.23 -14.99
N HIS A 102 23.79 0.98 -14.34
CA HIS A 102 24.51 -0.29 -14.41
C HIS A 102 24.23 -1.14 -13.16
N ILE A 103 23.92 -2.41 -13.39
CA ILE A 103 23.68 -3.40 -12.33
C ILE A 103 24.64 -4.57 -12.58
N PRO A 104 25.62 -4.83 -11.69
CA PRO A 104 26.49 -5.98 -11.82
C PRO A 104 25.72 -7.30 -11.64
N VAL A 105 25.53 -8.06 -12.72
CA VAL A 105 24.71 -9.29 -12.74
C VAL A 105 25.13 -10.27 -11.65
N LEU A 106 26.44 -10.56 -11.53
CA LEU A 106 26.94 -11.50 -10.52
C LEU A 106 26.65 -11.07 -9.06
N ARG A 107 26.60 -9.77 -8.80
CA ARG A 107 26.21 -9.25 -7.48
C ARG A 107 24.71 -9.35 -7.28
N LEU A 108 23.93 -9.04 -8.31
CA LEU A 108 22.47 -9.15 -8.30
C LEU A 108 22.04 -10.60 -8.00
N LEU A 109 22.60 -11.58 -8.71
CA LEU A 109 22.30 -13.01 -8.52
C LEU A 109 22.60 -13.51 -7.10
N LYS A 110 23.58 -12.92 -6.42
CA LYS A 110 23.94 -13.24 -5.02
C LYS A 110 23.11 -12.46 -3.99
N THR A 111 22.25 -11.54 -4.44
CA THR A 111 21.47 -10.72 -3.53
C THR A 111 20.29 -11.53 -2.95
N PRO A 112 20.06 -11.50 -1.63
CA PRO A 112 18.88 -12.12 -1.05
C PRO A 112 17.60 -11.57 -1.67
N ALA A 113 16.62 -12.44 -1.90
CA ALA A 113 15.34 -12.08 -2.57
C ALA A 113 15.55 -11.34 -3.92
N MET A 114 16.52 -11.80 -4.72
CA MET A 114 16.91 -11.20 -5.99
C MET A 114 15.74 -10.80 -6.88
N PRO A 115 14.69 -11.64 -7.11
CA PRO A 115 13.58 -11.25 -7.96
C PRO A 115 12.85 -10.01 -7.44
N THR A 116 12.70 -9.89 -6.12
CA THR A 116 12.07 -8.74 -5.48
C THR A 116 12.92 -7.48 -5.66
N VAL A 117 14.23 -7.59 -5.41
CA VAL A 117 15.17 -6.46 -5.58
C VAL A 117 15.21 -6.01 -7.04
N LEU A 118 15.28 -6.95 -7.96
CA LEU A 118 15.26 -6.65 -9.39
C LEU A 118 13.97 -5.92 -9.78
N PHE A 119 12.80 -6.42 -9.33
CA PHE A 119 11.53 -5.74 -9.58
C PHE A 119 11.51 -4.31 -9.03
N GLU A 120 11.97 -4.12 -7.80
CA GLU A 120 12.04 -2.80 -7.17
C GLU A 120 12.97 -1.81 -7.91
N ILE A 121 13.92 -2.31 -8.69
CA ILE A 121 14.78 -1.49 -9.55
C ILE A 121 14.04 -1.19 -10.86
N VAL A 122 13.58 -2.22 -11.58
CA VAL A 122 13.08 -2.06 -12.95
C VAL A 122 11.70 -1.41 -13.00
N LYS A 123 10.89 -1.48 -11.95
CA LYS A 123 9.58 -0.80 -11.90
C LYS A 123 9.67 0.71 -12.11
N ASN A 124 10.78 1.33 -11.73
CA ASN A 124 11.01 2.76 -11.93
C ASN A 124 11.21 3.13 -13.40
N TYR A 125 11.52 2.14 -14.22
CA TYR A 125 11.67 2.26 -15.69
C TYR A 125 10.41 1.81 -16.44
N GLY A 126 9.29 1.60 -15.74
CA GLY A 126 8.00 1.27 -16.33
C GLY A 126 7.72 -0.22 -16.53
N PHE A 127 8.60 -1.12 -16.05
CA PHE A 127 8.37 -2.56 -16.14
C PHE A 127 7.31 -3.03 -15.13
N ALA A 128 6.41 -3.88 -15.60
CA ALA A 128 5.41 -4.53 -14.76
C ALA A 128 5.94 -5.84 -14.14
N ALA A 129 5.35 -6.26 -13.01
CA ALA A 129 5.74 -7.49 -12.33
C ALA A 129 5.59 -8.75 -13.23
N THR A 130 4.66 -8.73 -14.17
CA THR A 130 4.44 -9.81 -15.15
C THR A 130 5.60 -10.01 -16.13
N GLN A 131 6.43 -9.00 -16.33
CA GLN A 131 7.60 -9.04 -17.22
C GLN A 131 8.87 -9.54 -16.51
N LEU A 132 8.83 -9.63 -15.15
CA LEU A 132 10.00 -10.01 -14.37
C LEU A 132 10.60 -11.38 -14.74
N PRO A 133 9.81 -12.44 -15.02
CA PRO A 133 10.38 -13.72 -15.43
C PRO A 133 11.21 -13.64 -16.71
N GLU A 134 10.79 -12.81 -17.66
CA GLU A 134 11.53 -12.63 -18.92
C GLU A 134 12.83 -11.84 -18.69
N ILE A 135 12.79 -10.83 -17.82
CA ILE A 135 14.00 -10.07 -17.46
C ILE A 135 15.01 -10.98 -16.75
N ILE A 136 14.54 -11.88 -15.86
CA ILE A 136 15.42 -12.83 -15.16
C ILE A 136 16.11 -13.76 -16.16
N LYS A 137 15.40 -14.27 -17.18
CA LYS A 137 16.02 -15.12 -18.22
C LYS A 137 17.17 -14.43 -18.94
N LEU A 138 17.12 -13.10 -19.10
CA LEU A 138 18.21 -12.36 -19.73
C LEU A 138 19.50 -12.33 -18.87
N LEU A 139 19.38 -12.55 -17.55
CA LEU A 139 20.55 -12.59 -16.66
C LEU A 139 21.33 -13.91 -16.79
N ASP A 140 20.67 -14.96 -17.29
CA ASP A 140 21.27 -16.29 -17.52
C ASP A 140 21.77 -16.46 -18.97
N ALA A 141 21.50 -15.48 -19.85
CA ALA A 141 22.01 -15.49 -21.21
C ALA A 141 23.49 -15.10 -21.21
N GLU A 142 24.36 -16.03 -21.65
CA GLU A 142 25.78 -15.80 -21.87
C GLU A 142 26.04 -14.80 -23.02
#